data_2a8fb3fc36098058770622c6ee04d66a
#
_entry.id   2a8fb3fc36098058770622c6ee04d66a
#
_cell.length_a   1.000
_cell.length_b   1.000
_cell.length_c   1.000
_cell.angle_alpha   90.00
_cell.angle_beta   90.00
_cell.angle_gamma   90.00
#
_symmetry.space_group_name_H-M   'P 1'
#
loop_
_entity.id
_entity.type
_entity.pdbx_description
1 polymer ?
#
loop_
_entity_poly.entity_id
_entity_poly.type
_entity_poly.pdbx_seq_one_letter_code
_entity_poly.pdbx_strand_id
1 'polypeptide(L)'
;MQAVTTIGFDIAKSVFQVHGVDAAGRVIVRRQLKRRHVLAFFQKLPPCLVGIEACASSHHWSRELQAIGHTVRLMPPAYVKPYVKRQKNDMADAEAICEAVTRANMRFVPTKTPEQQSCLMLHRTRHLFIRQQTAVINSIRAHLAEFGIVAPVGRKGVTELLHVVADPSDRRVPEVARACLAALGTQLLRLKQQILEFDRLIMAWHRSNQTSKRLHYIPGVGPMLATALVASVADPSTFRSGRNFSAWVGLVPKQHSSGGKDRLGSISKQGDRYLRSLFVAGALAVIRYAKIHGTKHRPWLTALLGRRPTKVAAIALANKIARMAWAMMAKGERYKQPVALAA
;
A
#
# COMPACT_ATOMS: atom_id res chain seq x y z
N MET A 1 10.93 9.41 -42.96
CA MET A 1 11.53 9.26 -41.63
C MET A 1 10.79 8.15 -40.91
N GLN A 2 11.50 7.18 -40.35
CA GLN A 2 10.87 6.12 -39.57
C GLN A 2 10.33 6.74 -38.25
N ALA A 3 9.04 6.56 -37.99
CA ALA A 3 8.39 7.11 -36.83
C ALA A 3 8.68 6.23 -35.59
N VAL A 4 8.97 6.83 -34.46
CA VAL A 4 9.07 6.14 -33.17
C VAL A 4 7.70 5.63 -32.78
N THR A 5 7.55 4.33 -32.53
CA THR A 5 6.30 3.68 -32.14
C THR A 5 6.24 3.30 -30.67
N THR A 6 7.40 2.99 -30.10
CA THR A 6 7.50 2.56 -28.68
C THR A 6 8.68 3.21 -27.99
N ILE A 7 8.48 3.69 -26.78
CA ILE A 7 9.50 4.32 -25.95
C ILE A 7 9.53 3.64 -24.57
N GLY A 8 10.73 3.28 -24.13
CA GLY A 8 11.06 3.04 -22.74
C GLY A 8 11.55 4.34 -22.08
N PHE A 9 10.85 4.77 -21.06
CA PHE A 9 11.14 6.02 -20.36
C PHE A 9 11.51 5.72 -18.89
N ASP A 10 12.81 5.74 -18.62
CA ASP A 10 13.32 5.62 -17.28
C ASP A 10 13.34 6.99 -16.59
N ILE A 11 12.70 7.08 -15.41
CA ILE A 11 12.46 8.34 -14.71
C ILE A 11 13.28 8.44 -13.43
N ALA A 12 14.06 9.51 -13.33
CA ALA A 12 14.85 9.84 -12.16
C ALA A 12 14.46 11.21 -11.58
N LYS A 13 15.23 11.73 -10.64
CA LYS A 13 14.94 13.04 -10.02
C LYS A 13 15.15 14.21 -10.98
N SER A 14 16.25 14.21 -11.69
CA SER A 14 16.71 15.36 -12.51
C SER A 14 16.97 15.01 -13.96
N VAL A 15 17.44 13.80 -14.22
CA VAL A 15 17.85 13.33 -15.54
C VAL A 15 17.07 12.05 -15.87
N PHE A 16 16.53 11.99 -17.07
CA PHE A 16 15.68 10.91 -17.54
C PHE A 16 16.32 10.25 -18.75
N GLN A 17 16.14 8.95 -18.90
CA GLN A 17 16.64 8.23 -20.04
C GLN A 17 15.50 7.78 -20.96
N VAL A 18 15.68 7.99 -22.27
CA VAL A 18 14.74 7.61 -23.31
C VAL A 18 15.40 6.61 -24.23
N HIS A 19 14.71 5.49 -24.48
CA HIS A 19 15.04 4.50 -25.49
C HIS A 19 13.80 4.30 -26.38
N GLY A 20 13.89 4.69 -27.66
CA GLY A 20 12.77 4.63 -28.59
C GLY A 20 13.08 3.78 -29.80
N VAL A 21 12.10 2.97 -30.22
CA VAL A 21 12.19 2.07 -31.36
C VAL A 21 11.06 2.33 -32.38
N ASP A 22 11.29 1.96 -33.63
CA ASP A 22 10.27 1.92 -34.70
C ASP A 22 9.42 0.63 -34.63
N ALA A 23 8.50 0.47 -35.57
CA ALA A 23 7.65 -0.71 -35.68
C ALA A 23 8.43 -2.02 -35.96
N ALA A 24 9.63 -1.94 -36.48
CA ALA A 24 10.52 -3.08 -36.73
C ALA A 24 11.46 -3.38 -35.53
N GLY A 25 11.32 -2.63 -34.43
CA GLY A 25 12.19 -2.78 -33.27
C GLY A 25 13.57 -2.15 -33.40
N ARG A 26 13.82 -1.37 -34.48
CA ARG A 26 15.10 -0.69 -34.68
C ARG A 26 15.18 0.55 -33.83
N VAL A 27 16.33 0.77 -33.20
CA VAL A 27 16.53 1.92 -32.31
C VAL A 27 16.60 3.22 -33.11
N ILE A 28 15.66 4.12 -32.86
CA ILE A 28 15.56 5.44 -33.47
C ILE A 28 16.05 6.54 -32.52
N VAL A 29 15.82 6.37 -31.22
CA VAL A 29 16.18 7.38 -30.21
C VAL A 29 16.86 6.72 -29.03
N ARG A 30 18.04 7.22 -28.68
CA ARG A 30 18.69 7.02 -27.38
C ARG A 30 19.09 8.38 -26.87
N ARG A 31 18.43 8.86 -25.83
CA ARG A 31 18.66 10.22 -25.37
C ARG A 31 18.48 10.37 -23.87
N GLN A 32 19.37 11.15 -23.29
CA GLN A 32 19.26 11.65 -21.93
C GLN A 32 18.55 13.02 -21.95
N LEU A 33 17.54 13.21 -21.06
CA LEU A 33 16.75 14.43 -20.97
C LEU A 33 16.86 15.03 -19.58
N LYS A 34 17.09 16.34 -19.49
CA LYS A 34 16.86 17.08 -18.25
C LYS A 34 15.35 17.22 -18.03
N ARG A 35 14.92 17.18 -16.76
CA ARG A 35 13.49 17.23 -16.38
C ARG A 35 12.68 18.30 -17.11
N ARG A 36 13.22 19.52 -17.25
CA ARG A 36 12.56 20.65 -17.91
C ARG A 36 12.30 20.43 -19.42
N HIS A 37 12.97 19.50 -20.05
CA HIS A 37 12.88 19.25 -21.50
C HIS A 37 12.00 18.05 -21.86
N VAL A 38 11.49 17.31 -20.87
CA VAL A 38 10.73 16.06 -21.10
C VAL A 38 9.49 16.32 -21.91
N LEU A 39 8.60 17.22 -21.48
CA LEU A 39 7.33 17.48 -22.21
C LEU A 39 7.59 18.01 -23.61
N ALA A 40 8.52 18.97 -23.77
CA ALA A 40 8.85 19.53 -25.09
C ALA A 40 9.45 18.48 -26.04
N PHE A 41 10.13 17.46 -25.51
CA PHE A 41 10.61 16.34 -26.31
C PHE A 41 9.44 15.45 -26.81
N PHE A 42 8.55 15.04 -25.90
CA PHE A 42 7.41 14.18 -26.24
C PHE A 42 6.38 14.89 -27.14
N GLN A 43 6.15 16.18 -26.98
CA GLN A 43 5.28 16.98 -27.84
C GLN A 43 5.71 16.99 -29.32
N LYS A 44 7.01 16.78 -29.61
CA LYS A 44 7.53 16.73 -30.98
C LYS A 44 7.38 15.34 -31.63
N LEU A 45 6.98 14.35 -30.88
CA LEU A 45 6.81 12.97 -31.37
C LEU A 45 5.35 12.72 -31.75
N PRO A 46 5.09 11.89 -32.74
CA PRO A 46 3.75 11.37 -32.96
C PRO A 46 3.27 10.56 -31.75
N PRO A 47 1.95 10.41 -31.54
CA PRO A 47 1.41 9.53 -30.52
C PRO A 47 2.06 8.13 -30.58
N CYS A 48 2.66 7.71 -29.48
CA CYS A 48 3.37 6.43 -29.40
C CYS A 48 3.10 5.73 -28.06
N LEU A 49 3.48 4.46 -27.96
CA LEU A 49 3.44 3.71 -26.72
C LEU A 49 4.63 4.07 -25.83
N VAL A 50 4.36 4.51 -24.60
CA VAL A 50 5.40 4.85 -23.63
C VAL A 50 5.31 3.92 -22.43
N GLY A 51 6.35 3.10 -22.22
CA GLY A 51 6.54 2.30 -21.02
C GLY A 51 7.24 3.11 -19.94
N ILE A 52 6.78 2.99 -18.69
CA ILE A 52 7.41 3.60 -17.52
C ILE A 52 7.43 2.58 -16.39
N GLU A 53 8.54 2.49 -15.65
CA GLU A 53 8.58 1.73 -14.42
C GLU A 53 7.77 2.42 -13.31
N ALA A 54 6.92 1.67 -12.59
CA ALA A 54 6.07 2.20 -11.53
C ALA A 54 6.89 2.54 -10.27
N CYS A 55 7.41 3.74 -10.22
CA CYS A 55 8.22 4.29 -9.13
C CYS A 55 7.66 5.63 -8.63
N ALA A 56 8.40 6.35 -7.81
CA ALA A 56 8.04 7.70 -7.41
C ALA A 56 7.94 8.61 -8.64
N SER A 57 6.93 9.46 -8.71
CA SER A 57 6.57 10.33 -9.83
C SER A 57 6.05 9.68 -11.12
N SER A 58 6.05 8.35 -11.26
CA SER A 58 5.57 7.67 -12.47
C SER A 58 4.11 8.01 -12.83
N HIS A 59 3.23 8.11 -11.84
CA HIS A 59 1.83 8.50 -12.07
C HIS A 59 1.69 9.94 -12.55
N HIS A 60 2.55 10.87 -12.09
CA HIS A 60 2.59 12.23 -12.61
C HIS A 60 2.98 12.23 -14.09
N TRP A 61 4.12 11.64 -14.44
CA TRP A 61 4.57 11.57 -15.82
C TRP A 61 3.60 10.82 -16.73
N SER A 62 2.96 9.78 -16.21
CA SER A 62 1.91 9.09 -16.96
C SER A 62 0.75 10.02 -17.33
N ARG A 63 0.24 10.84 -16.40
CA ARG A 63 -0.82 11.81 -16.70
C ARG A 63 -0.39 12.89 -17.68
N GLU A 64 0.80 13.46 -17.49
CA GLU A 64 1.33 14.49 -18.38
C GLU A 64 1.48 13.99 -19.84
N LEU A 65 2.03 12.78 -20.00
CA LEU A 65 2.23 12.22 -21.34
C LEU A 65 0.92 11.75 -21.98
N GLN A 66 -0.04 11.26 -21.18
CA GLN A 66 -1.40 10.98 -21.67
C GLN A 66 -2.12 12.25 -22.12
N ALA A 67 -1.96 13.35 -21.40
CA ALA A 67 -2.57 14.64 -21.75
C ALA A 67 -2.09 15.20 -23.10
N ILE A 68 -0.89 14.84 -23.54
CA ILE A 68 -0.35 15.24 -24.84
C ILE A 68 -0.51 14.15 -25.92
N GLY A 69 -1.34 13.12 -25.66
CA GLY A 69 -1.79 12.14 -26.65
C GLY A 69 -1.02 10.81 -26.71
N HIS A 70 -0.03 10.56 -25.86
CA HIS A 70 0.67 9.28 -25.83
C HIS A 70 -0.11 8.20 -25.08
N THR A 71 0.05 6.94 -25.51
CA THR A 71 -0.43 5.78 -24.75
C THR A 71 0.61 5.38 -23.71
N VAL A 72 0.31 5.59 -22.42
CA VAL A 72 1.28 5.32 -21.34
C VAL A 72 0.90 4.07 -20.56
N ARG A 73 1.89 3.19 -20.32
CA ARG A 73 1.74 1.98 -19.54
C ARG A 73 2.77 1.92 -18.42
N LEU A 74 2.30 1.86 -17.17
CA LEU A 74 3.16 1.70 -15.99
C LEU A 74 3.37 0.22 -15.71
N MET A 75 4.61 -0.18 -15.42
CA MET A 75 4.98 -1.57 -15.15
C MET A 75 5.59 -1.73 -13.76
N PRO A 76 5.25 -2.79 -13.00
CA PRO A 76 5.93 -3.06 -11.74
C PRO A 76 7.42 -3.33 -11.95
N PRO A 77 8.33 -2.79 -11.12
CA PRO A 77 9.78 -2.98 -11.25
C PRO A 77 10.20 -4.45 -11.32
N ALA A 78 9.54 -5.31 -10.55
CA ALA A 78 9.84 -6.74 -10.51
C ALA A 78 9.61 -7.44 -11.86
N TYR A 79 8.77 -6.88 -12.74
CA TYR A 79 8.50 -7.45 -14.06
C TYR A 79 9.35 -6.82 -15.17
N VAL A 80 9.95 -5.66 -14.94
CA VAL A 80 10.92 -5.03 -15.86
C VAL A 80 12.32 -5.62 -15.64
N LYS A 81 12.69 -5.88 -14.38
CA LYS A 81 14.02 -6.39 -14.02
C LYS A 81 14.54 -7.57 -14.87
N PRO A 82 13.74 -8.60 -15.25
CA PRO A 82 14.23 -9.71 -16.08
C PRO A 82 14.68 -9.32 -17.49
N TYR A 83 14.31 -8.13 -17.98
CA TYR A 83 14.67 -7.62 -19.30
C TYR A 83 15.97 -6.80 -19.28
N VAL A 84 16.50 -6.48 -18.09
CA VAL A 84 17.79 -5.78 -17.97
C VAL A 84 18.91 -6.73 -18.36
N LYS A 85 19.62 -6.40 -19.46
CA LYS A 85 20.75 -7.18 -20.00
C LYS A 85 22.05 -6.76 -19.32
N ARG A 86 22.71 -7.67 -18.60
CA ARG A 86 24.01 -7.47 -17.98
C ARG A 86 24.05 -6.35 -16.93
N GLN A 87 25.06 -5.45 -16.98
CA GLN A 87 25.32 -4.44 -15.96
C GLN A 87 24.21 -3.38 -15.91
N LYS A 88 23.90 -2.90 -14.68
CA LYS A 88 22.89 -1.88 -14.44
C LYS A 88 23.42 -0.49 -14.82
N ASN A 89 22.73 0.16 -15.75
CA ASN A 89 22.88 1.59 -16.04
C ASN A 89 21.54 2.12 -16.60
N ASP A 90 21.31 3.43 -16.50
CA ASP A 90 20.07 4.08 -16.89
C ASP A 90 19.66 3.80 -18.36
N MET A 91 20.62 3.63 -19.24
CA MET A 91 20.37 3.32 -20.65
C MET A 91 19.85 1.89 -20.83
N ALA A 92 20.41 0.91 -20.12
CA ALA A 92 19.96 -0.47 -20.09
C ALA A 92 18.57 -0.60 -19.42
N ASP A 93 18.32 0.21 -18.39
CA ASP A 93 17.01 0.24 -17.72
C ASP A 93 15.93 0.80 -18.68
N ALA A 94 16.20 1.88 -19.43
CA ALA A 94 15.28 2.39 -20.45
C ALA A 94 15.05 1.40 -21.62
N GLU A 95 16.08 0.68 -22.06
CA GLU A 95 15.95 -0.40 -23.05
C GLU A 95 15.06 -1.54 -22.53
N ALA A 96 15.30 -1.99 -21.31
CA ALA A 96 14.50 -3.04 -20.66
C ALA A 96 13.02 -2.63 -20.51
N ILE A 97 12.74 -1.37 -20.16
CA ILE A 97 11.38 -0.82 -20.09
C ILE A 97 10.73 -0.83 -21.50
N CYS A 98 11.47 -0.44 -22.54
CA CYS A 98 10.98 -0.42 -23.93
C CYS A 98 10.63 -1.83 -24.41
N GLU A 99 11.44 -2.82 -24.10
CA GLU A 99 11.16 -4.21 -24.44
C GLU A 99 9.98 -4.76 -23.63
N ALA A 100 9.97 -4.54 -22.32
CA ALA A 100 8.97 -5.08 -21.41
C ALA A 100 7.55 -4.58 -21.73
N VAL A 101 7.38 -3.31 -22.15
CA VAL A 101 6.05 -2.71 -22.36
C VAL A 101 5.29 -3.33 -23.53
N THR A 102 5.98 -3.98 -24.47
CA THR A 102 5.41 -4.64 -25.67
C THR A 102 4.94 -6.06 -25.42
N ARG A 103 5.28 -6.66 -24.26
CA ARG A 103 5.00 -8.08 -24.00
C ARG A 103 3.53 -8.32 -23.69
N ALA A 104 2.94 -9.31 -24.37
CA ALA A 104 1.50 -9.64 -24.28
C ALA A 104 1.07 -10.09 -22.86
N ASN A 105 1.97 -10.71 -22.08
CA ASN A 105 1.71 -11.18 -20.73
C ASN A 105 2.10 -10.18 -19.63
N MET A 106 2.53 -8.97 -20.01
CA MET A 106 2.90 -7.92 -19.04
C MET A 106 1.68 -7.44 -18.24
N ARG A 107 1.88 -7.23 -16.96
CA ARG A 107 0.86 -6.66 -16.08
C ARG A 107 1.15 -5.19 -15.85
N PHE A 108 0.18 -4.37 -16.19
CA PHE A 108 0.30 -2.92 -16.06
C PHE A 108 -0.35 -2.41 -14.78
N VAL A 109 0.20 -1.31 -14.26
CA VAL A 109 -0.35 -0.57 -13.13
C VAL A 109 -1.18 0.59 -13.67
N PRO A 110 -2.48 0.66 -13.37
CA PRO A 110 -3.31 1.78 -13.80
C PRO A 110 -2.80 3.11 -13.22
N THR A 111 -2.87 4.15 -14.03
CA THR A 111 -2.49 5.51 -13.61
C THR A 111 -3.47 6.03 -12.56
N LYS A 112 -2.95 6.45 -11.41
CA LYS A 112 -3.75 7.03 -10.34
C LYS A 112 -4.06 8.49 -10.59
N THR A 113 -5.27 8.90 -10.20
CA THR A 113 -5.66 10.32 -10.21
C THR A 113 -4.95 11.10 -9.09
N PRO A 114 -4.89 12.45 -9.18
CA PRO A 114 -4.40 13.30 -8.09
C PRO A 114 -5.13 13.06 -6.77
N GLU A 115 -6.45 12.86 -6.80
CA GLU A 115 -7.30 12.60 -5.63
C GLU A 115 -6.94 11.27 -4.96
N GLN A 116 -6.71 10.21 -5.76
CA GLN A 116 -6.25 8.91 -5.24
C GLN A 116 -4.87 9.04 -4.59
N GLN A 117 -3.95 9.77 -5.21
CA GLN A 117 -2.62 10.01 -4.66
C GLN A 117 -2.68 10.85 -3.37
N SER A 118 -3.55 11.86 -3.31
CA SER A 118 -3.76 12.67 -2.10
C SER A 118 -4.32 11.83 -0.96
N CYS A 119 -5.30 10.97 -1.23
CA CYS A 119 -5.81 10.04 -0.22
C CYS A 119 -4.73 9.07 0.27
N LEU A 120 -3.89 8.52 -0.62
CA LEU A 120 -2.75 7.70 -0.22
C LEU A 120 -1.74 8.48 0.63
N MET A 121 -1.57 9.78 0.38
CA MET A 121 -0.71 10.65 1.17
C MET A 121 -1.24 10.79 2.60
N LEU A 122 -2.56 10.95 2.80
CA LEU A 122 -3.17 10.93 4.14
C LEU A 122 -2.82 9.67 4.91
N HIS A 123 -2.98 8.50 4.28
CA HIS A 123 -2.65 7.22 4.90
C HIS A 123 -1.15 7.08 5.23
N ARG A 124 -0.28 7.48 4.32
CA ARG A 124 1.19 7.39 4.50
C ARG A 124 1.68 8.31 5.60
N THR A 125 1.19 9.55 5.63
CA THR A 125 1.55 10.55 6.65
C THR A 125 1.06 10.09 8.03
N ARG A 126 -0.21 9.67 8.13
CA ARG A 126 -0.73 9.08 9.37
C ARG A 126 0.10 7.89 9.86
N HIS A 127 0.46 6.98 8.96
CA HIS A 127 1.28 5.81 9.31
C HIS A 127 2.68 6.22 9.77
N LEU A 128 3.27 7.25 9.16
CA LEU A 128 4.54 7.83 9.61
C LEU A 128 4.43 8.34 11.05
N PHE A 129 3.40 9.12 11.38
CA PHE A 129 3.18 9.64 12.73
C PHE A 129 2.98 8.54 13.76
N ILE A 130 2.27 7.46 13.42
CA ILE A 130 2.14 6.28 14.30
C ILE A 130 3.50 5.62 14.57
N ARG A 131 4.36 5.51 13.57
CA ARG A 131 5.72 4.96 13.75
C ARG A 131 6.57 5.87 14.63
N GLN A 132 6.52 7.18 14.40
CA GLN A 132 7.21 8.18 15.23
C GLN A 132 6.70 8.14 16.67
N GLN A 133 5.38 8.06 16.86
CA GLN A 133 4.78 7.92 18.19
C GLN A 133 5.32 6.69 18.92
N THR A 134 5.40 5.55 18.24
CA THR A 134 5.94 4.31 18.82
C THR A 134 7.42 4.48 19.18
N ALA A 135 8.20 5.11 18.31
CA ALA A 135 9.62 5.38 18.56
C ALA A 135 9.82 6.28 19.77
N VAL A 136 9.05 7.36 19.89
CA VAL A 136 9.10 8.29 21.05
C VAL A 136 8.70 7.57 22.34
N ILE A 137 7.64 6.77 22.33
CA ILE A 137 7.22 5.97 23.50
C ILE A 137 8.33 5.02 23.94
N ASN A 138 8.95 4.32 22.99
CA ASN A 138 10.02 3.37 23.32
C ASN A 138 11.25 4.11 23.85
N SER A 139 11.58 5.29 23.31
CA SER A 139 12.67 6.13 23.83
C SER A 139 12.42 6.59 25.27
N ILE A 140 11.21 7.10 25.58
CA ILE A 140 10.84 7.49 26.94
C ILE A 140 10.98 6.30 27.91
N ARG A 141 10.50 5.11 27.51
CA ARG A 141 10.60 3.89 28.31
C ARG A 141 12.04 3.47 28.55
N ALA A 142 12.87 3.49 27.50
CA ALA A 142 14.27 3.10 27.60
C ALA A 142 15.05 4.04 28.52
N HIS A 143 14.91 5.36 28.34
CA HIS A 143 15.61 6.33 29.17
C HIS A 143 15.21 6.29 30.62
N LEU A 144 13.91 6.12 30.95
CA LEU A 144 13.45 6.01 32.34
C LEU A 144 13.87 4.70 33.00
N ALA A 145 14.02 3.62 32.21
CA ALA A 145 14.52 2.34 32.72
C ALA A 145 15.96 2.42 33.21
N GLU A 146 16.81 3.29 32.62
CA GLU A 146 18.18 3.56 33.11
C GLU A 146 18.21 4.16 34.51
N PHE A 147 17.09 4.76 34.95
CA PHE A 147 16.90 5.28 36.32
C PHE A 147 16.05 4.34 37.19
N GLY A 148 15.86 3.07 36.76
CA GLY A 148 15.06 2.07 37.49
C GLY A 148 13.55 2.36 37.45
N ILE A 149 13.07 3.27 36.59
CA ILE A 149 11.67 3.67 36.50
C ILE A 149 11.02 2.91 35.32
N VAL A 150 10.19 1.94 35.63
CA VAL A 150 9.47 1.12 34.66
C VAL A 150 7.96 1.20 34.87
N ALA A 151 7.19 1.04 33.81
CA ALA A 151 5.74 1.03 33.87
C ALA A 151 5.13 -0.05 32.94
N PRO A 152 3.90 -0.53 33.20
CA PRO A 152 3.23 -1.53 32.38
C PRO A 152 3.16 -1.16 30.89
N VAL A 153 3.07 -2.17 30.03
CA VAL A 153 2.89 -1.96 28.58
C VAL A 153 1.53 -1.32 28.29
N GLY A 154 1.48 -0.41 27.34
CA GLY A 154 0.25 0.25 26.89
C GLY A 154 0.16 1.72 27.28
N ARG A 155 -1.01 2.31 27.03
CA ARG A 155 -1.24 3.76 27.18
C ARG A 155 -1.14 4.23 28.62
N LYS A 156 -1.67 3.45 29.58
CA LYS A 156 -1.62 3.78 31.02
C LYS A 156 -0.18 3.93 31.49
N GLY A 157 0.67 2.93 31.23
CA GLY A 157 2.07 3.00 31.65
C GLY A 157 2.86 4.17 31.04
N VAL A 158 2.54 4.59 29.81
CA VAL A 158 3.16 5.82 29.24
C VAL A 158 2.68 7.06 29.99
N THR A 159 1.42 7.12 30.38
CA THR A 159 0.88 8.24 31.16
C THR A 159 1.54 8.30 32.55
N GLU A 160 1.70 7.16 33.21
CA GLU A 160 2.41 7.04 34.50
C GLU A 160 3.85 7.55 34.39
N LEU A 161 4.58 7.13 33.35
CA LEU A 161 5.95 7.60 33.11
C LEU A 161 6.02 9.12 32.88
N LEU A 162 5.06 9.69 32.16
CA LEU A 162 5.01 11.13 31.93
C LEU A 162 4.66 11.92 33.20
N HIS A 163 3.88 11.35 34.12
CA HIS A 163 3.65 11.96 35.45
C HIS A 163 4.94 12.03 36.27
N VAL A 164 5.75 10.97 36.28
CA VAL A 164 7.07 10.97 36.92
C VAL A 164 8.00 12.04 36.31
N VAL A 165 7.99 12.21 35.00
CA VAL A 165 8.78 13.25 34.32
C VAL A 165 8.29 14.66 34.72
N ALA A 166 6.98 14.84 34.86
CA ALA A 166 6.38 16.13 35.18
C ALA A 166 6.52 16.52 36.68
N ASP A 167 6.83 15.57 37.55
CA ASP A 167 7.00 15.82 38.99
C ASP A 167 8.43 16.29 39.30
N PRO A 168 8.64 17.57 39.62
CA PRO A 168 9.98 18.09 39.93
C PRO A 168 10.51 17.56 41.29
N SER A 169 9.67 17.01 42.15
CA SER A 169 10.08 16.47 43.45
C SER A 169 10.61 15.04 43.37
N ASP A 170 10.39 14.35 42.28
CA ASP A 170 10.92 13.00 42.05
C ASP A 170 12.43 13.03 41.72
N ARG A 171 13.23 12.84 42.75
CA ARG A 171 14.70 12.90 42.67
C ARG A 171 15.35 11.74 41.85
N ARG A 172 14.61 10.74 41.45
CA ARG A 172 15.15 9.63 40.64
C ARG A 172 15.53 10.08 39.26
N VAL A 173 14.92 11.16 38.75
CA VAL A 173 15.20 11.66 37.39
C VAL A 173 16.07 12.93 37.50
N PRO A 174 17.37 12.87 37.08
CA PRO A 174 18.23 14.05 37.06
C PRO A 174 17.67 15.17 36.18
N GLU A 175 18.02 16.41 36.44
CA GLU A 175 17.46 17.59 35.78
C GLU A 175 17.65 17.57 34.28
N VAL A 176 18.85 17.23 33.79
CA VAL A 176 19.15 17.11 32.35
C VAL A 176 18.29 16.00 31.69
N ALA A 177 18.14 14.86 32.35
CA ALA A 177 17.30 13.77 31.85
C ALA A 177 15.83 14.19 31.81
N ARG A 178 15.37 14.91 32.83
CA ARG A 178 14.01 15.45 32.92
C ARG A 178 13.72 16.40 31.75
N ALA A 179 14.63 17.31 31.42
CA ALA A 179 14.49 18.22 30.29
C ALA A 179 14.37 17.46 28.96
N CYS A 180 15.20 16.45 28.72
CA CYS A 180 15.11 15.60 27.53
C CYS A 180 13.80 14.84 27.45
N LEU A 181 13.37 14.24 28.57
CA LEU A 181 12.12 13.46 28.63
C LEU A 181 10.88 14.35 28.49
N ALA A 182 10.90 15.57 29.01
CA ALA A 182 9.83 16.56 28.84
C ALA A 182 9.68 16.97 27.36
N ALA A 183 10.80 17.14 26.62
CA ALA A 183 10.78 17.39 25.19
C ALA A 183 10.16 16.22 24.42
N LEU A 184 10.52 14.97 24.74
CA LEU A 184 9.90 13.76 24.16
C LEU A 184 8.41 13.66 24.51
N GLY A 185 8.00 14.00 25.74
CA GLY A 185 6.61 14.07 26.15
C GLY A 185 5.79 15.08 25.33
N THR A 186 6.34 16.27 25.11
CA THR A 186 5.72 17.30 24.26
C THR A 186 5.58 16.81 22.82
N GLN A 187 6.62 16.19 22.26
CA GLN A 187 6.56 15.59 20.93
C GLN A 187 5.49 14.50 20.83
N LEU A 188 5.35 13.65 21.86
CA LEU A 188 4.33 12.61 21.92
C LEU A 188 2.92 13.19 21.88
N LEU A 189 2.66 14.28 22.60
CA LEU A 189 1.36 14.97 22.59
C LEU A 189 1.03 15.54 21.20
N ARG A 190 1.99 16.19 20.56
CA ARG A 190 1.84 16.70 19.19
C ARG A 190 1.53 15.59 18.19
N LEU A 191 2.24 14.47 18.27
CA LEU A 191 2.00 13.31 17.40
C LEU A 191 0.61 12.72 17.61
N LYS A 192 0.12 12.61 18.85
CA LYS A 192 -1.25 12.16 19.17
C LYS A 192 -2.29 13.07 18.50
N GLN A 193 -2.12 14.38 18.60
CA GLN A 193 -3.03 15.36 18.00
C GLN A 193 -3.04 15.26 16.47
N GLN A 194 -1.86 15.19 15.84
CA GLN A 194 -1.74 15.01 14.39
C GLN A 194 -2.38 13.71 13.90
N ILE A 195 -2.18 12.59 14.60
CA ILE A 195 -2.82 11.32 14.22
C ILE A 195 -4.35 11.45 14.23
N LEU A 196 -4.93 12.11 15.26
CA LEU A 196 -6.38 12.35 15.34
C LEU A 196 -6.89 13.25 14.22
N GLU A 197 -6.12 14.26 13.83
CA GLU A 197 -6.45 15.13 12.70
C GLU A 197 -6.49 14.34 11.39
N PHE A 198 -5.48 13.52 11.13
CA PHE A 198 -5.44 12.66 9.94
C PHE A 198 -6.55 11.59 9.95
N ASP A 199 -6.95 11.08 11.11
CA ASP A 199 -8.14 10.23 11.24
C ASP A 199 -9.40 10.97 10.79
N ARG A 200 -9.57 12.25 11.17
CA ARG A 200 -10.71 13.08 10.74
C ARG A 200 -10.69 13.34 9.24
N LEU A 201 -9.53 13.65 8.66
CA LEU A 201 -9.38 13.85 7.20
C LEU A 201 -9.72 12.59 6.40
N ILE A 202 -9.26 11.42 6.84
CA ILE A 202 -9.59 10.13 6.22
C ILE A 202 -11.10 9.85 6.34
N MET A 203 -11.72 10.16 7.48
CA MET A 203 -13.17 10.03 7.66
C MET A 203 -13.95 10.99 6.77
N ALA A 204 -13.50 12.22 6.58
CA ALA A 204 -14.11 13.19 5.66
C ALA A 204 -14.05 12.67 4.22
N TRP A 205 -12.90 12.18 3.78
CA TRP A 205 -12.74 11.57 2.47
C TRP A 205 -13.64 10.32 2.30
N HIS A 206 -13.74 9.47 3.33
CA HIS A 206 -14.67 8.33 3.31
C HIS A 206 -16.12 8.77 3.07
N ARG A 207 -16.56 9.83 3.75
CA ARG A 207 -17.95 10.35 3.60
C ARG A 207 -18.22 10.93 2.22
N SER A 208 -17.24 11.49 1.53
CA SER A 208 -17.38 12.02 0.18
C SER A 208 -17.34 10.96 -0.92
N ASN A 209 -16.78 9.76 -0.66
CA ASN A 209 -16.55 8.75 -1.68
C ASN A 209 -17.55 7.60 -1.62
N GLN A 210 -18.38 7.45 -2.66
CA GLN A 210 -19.45 6.44 -2.73
C GLN A 210 -18.92 5.00 -2.71
N THR A 211 -17.80 4.73 -3.41
CA THR A 211 -17.19 3.39 -3.42
C THR A 211 -16.68 3.01 -2.03
N SER A 212 -16.05 3.94 -1.34
CA SER A 212 -15.59 3.75 0.04
C SER A 212 -16.77 3.46 0.99
N LYS A 213 -17.88 4.19 0.87
CA LYS A 213 -19.11 3.92 1.64
C LYS A 213 -19.68 2.52 1.35
N ARG A 214 -19.74 2.10 0.09
CA ARG A 214 -20.20 0.74 -0.26
C ARG A 214 -19.32 -0.33 0.35
N LEU A 215 -18.01 -0.20 0.28
CA LEU A 215 -17.07 -1.17 0.84
C LEU A 215 -17.22 -1.32 2.36
N HIS A 216 -17.62 -0.27 3.04
CA HIS A 216 -17.83 -0.28 4.49
C HIS A 216 -18.92 -1.27 4.96
N TYR A 217 -19.86 -1.67 4.10
CA TYR A 217 -20.83 -2.69 4.43
C TYR A 217 -20.24 -4.09 4.59
N ILE A 218 -19.02 -4.35 4.09
CA ILE A 218 -18.33 -5.62 4.30
C ILE A 218 -17.84 -5.67 5.75
N PRO A 219 -18.28 -6.62 6.58
CA PRO A 219 -17.77 -6.77 7.94
C PRO A 219 -16.25 -6.97 7.95
N GLY A 220 -15.57 -6.13 8.71
CA GLY A 220 -14.11 -6.04 8.74
C GLY A 220 -13.51 -5.00 7.79
N VAL A 221 -14.33 -4.31 6.99
CA VAL A 221 -13.90 -3.18 6.17
C VAL A 221 -14.38 -1.88 6.81
N GLY A 222 -13.57 -1.30 7.67
CA GLY A 222 -13.81 0.03 8.22
C GLY A 222 -13.38 1.14 7.25
N PRO A 223 -13.67 2.43 7.58
CA PRO A 223 -13.30 3.58 6.76
C PRO A 223 -11.84 3.60 6.34
N MET A 224 -10.94 3.23 7.26
CA MET A 224 -9.50 3.18 7.01
C MET A 224 -9.14 2.20 5.88
N LEU A 225 -9.68 0.98 5.88
CA LEU A 225 -9.44 0.00 4.82
C LEU A 225 -10.16 0.39 3.54
N ALA A 226 -11.40 0.87 3.63
CA ALA A 226 -12.21 1.24 2.46
C ALA A 226 -11.54 2.38 1.66
N THR A 227 -11.09 3.44 2.33
CA THR A 227 -10.40 4.58 1.69
C THR A 227 -9.05 4.17 1.11
N ALA A 228 -8.26 3.37 1.86
CA ALA A 228 -6.99 2.85 1.37
C ALA A 228 -7.16 1.97 0.12
N LEU A 229 -8.23 1.17 0.04
CA LEU A 229 -8.54 0.34 -1.13
C LEU A 229 -8.83 1.19 -2.36
N VAL A 230 -9.77 2.14 -2.25
CA VAL A 230 -10.14 3.01 -3.38
C VAL A 230 -8.97 3.84 -3.87
N ALA A 231 -8.12 4.31 -2.96
CA ALA A 231 -6.94 5.08 -3.31
C ALA A 231 -5.82 4.22 -3.93
N SER A 232 -5.69 2.96 -3.52
CA SER A 232 -4.63 2.07 -4.03
C SER A 232 -5.00 1.40 -5.35
N VAL A 233 -6.28 1.07 -5.55
CA VAL A 233 -6.80 0.32 -6.69
C VAL A 233 -7.46 1.31 -7.66
N ALA A 234 -6.66 1.84 -8.59
CA ALA A 234 -7.15 2.83 -9.55
C ALA A 234 -8.18 2.22 -10.52
N ASP A 235 -7.97 0.97 -10.92
CA ASP A 235 -8.92 0.21 -11.75
C ASP A 235 -9.01 -1.25 -11.28
N PRO A 236 -10.12 -1.66 -10.65
CA PRO A 236 -10.31 -3.04 -10.20
C PRO A 236 -10.51 -4.04 -11.35
N SER A 237 -10.85 -3.60 -12.57
CA SER A 237 -11.04 -4.47 -13.74
C SER A 237 -9.74 -5.11 -14.23
N THR A 238 -8.59 -4.53 -13.89
CA THR A 238 -7.26 -5.08 -14.22
C THR A 238 -6.99 -6.44 -13.57
N PHE A 239 -7.76 -6.81 -12.56
CA PHE A 239 -7.70 -8.13 -11.93
C PHE A 239 -8.75 -9.05 -12.54
N ARG A 240 -8.32 -10.17 -13.12
CA ARG A 240 -9.21 -11.19 -13.72
C ARG A 240 -10.22 -11.77 -12.71
N SER A 241 -9.91 -11.76 -11.42
CA SER A 241 -10.78 -12.31 -10.37
C SER A 241 -10.37 -11.79 -8.98
N GLY A 242 -11.25 -11.95 -7.98
CA GLY A 242 -10.90 -11.68 -6.60
C GLY A 242 -9.75 -12.55 -6.06
N ARG A 243 -9.49 -13.72 -6.66
CA ARG A 243 -8.30 -14.54 -6.33
C ARG A 243 -7.02 -13.83 -6.76
N ASN A 244 -6.99 -13.27 -7.96
CA ASN A 244 -5.85 -12.47 -8.45
C ASN A 244 -5.64 -11.22 -7.60
N PHE A 245 -6.72 -10.55 -7.20
CA PHE A 245 -6.63 -9.39 -6.31
C PHE A 245 -6.06 -9.78 -4.93
N SER A 246 -6.54 -10.84 -4.30
CA SER A 246 -6.01 -11.29 -3.01
C SER A 246 -4.55 -11.78 -3.09
N ALA A 247 -4.15 -12.34 -4.23
CA ALA A 247 -2.76 -12.68 -4.53
C ALA A 247 -1.89 -11.43 -4.66
N TRP A 248 -2.40 -10.39 -5.34
CA TRP A 248 -1.73 -9.09 -5.45
C TRP A 248 -1.53 -8.42 -4.08
N VAL A 249 -2.50 -8.53 -3.16
CA VAL A 249 -2.34 -8.07 -1.76
C VAL A 249 -1.35 -8.94 -0.98
N GLY A 250 -1.09 -10.16 -1.43
CA GLY A 250 -0.19 -11.11 -0.78
C GLY A 250 -0.82 -11.92 0.35
N LEU A 251 -2.12 -12.17 0.26
CA LEU A 251 -2.90 -12.96 1.22
C LEU A 251 -3.04 -14.45 0.84
N VAL A 252 -2.43 -14.87 -0.27
CA VAL A 252 -2.42 -16.27 -0.70
C VAL A 252 -1.15 -16.99 -0.25
N PRO A 253 -1.18 -18.31 -0.02
CA PRO A 253 -0.01 -19.06 0.29
C PRO A 253 1.07 -18.99 -0.80
N LYS A 254 2.33 -19.06 -0.41
CA LYS A 254 3.44 -19.35 -1.33
C LYS A 254 3.30 -20.78 -1.81
N GLN A 255 3.55 -20.99 -3.08
CA GLN A 255 3.56 -22.33 -3.68
C GLN A 255 4.98 -22.71 -4.07
N HIS A 256 5.38 -23.92 -3.69
CA HIS A 256 6.65 -24.55 -4.03
C HIS A 256 6.38 -25.96 -4.56
N SER A 257 5.45 -26.05 -5.51
CA SER A 257 5.00 -27.32 -6.09
C SER A 257 5.87 -27.71 -7.27
N SER A 258 6.28 -28.95 -7.33
CA SER A 258 7.01 -29.56 -8.44
C SER A 258 6.58 -31.02 -8.61
N GLY A 259 6.61 -31.54 -9.84
CA GLY A 259 6.31 -32.96 -10.13
C GLY A 259 4.93 -33.42 -9.61
N GLY A 260 3.91 -32.58 -9.71
CA GLY A 260 2.54 -32.91 -9.26
C GLY A 260 2.33 -32.88 -7.75
N LYS A 261 3.35 -32.58 -6.95
CA LYS A 261 3.25 -32.50 -5.48
C LYS A 261 3.03 -31.07 -5.03
N ASP A 262 1.83 -30.77 -4.49
CA ASP A 262 1.49 -29.45 -3.97
C ASP A 262 2.16 -29.18 -2.63
N ARG A 263 3.01 -28.14 -2.59
CA ARG A 263 3.61 -27.62 -1.35
C ARG A 263 3.20 -26.16 -1.13
N LEU A 264 2.28 -25.95 -0.19
CA LEU A 264 1.84 -24.63 0.22
C LEU A 264 2.52 -24.20 1.51
N GLY A 265 3.09 -23.00 1.53
CA GLY A 265 3.74 -22.40 2.69
C GLY A 265 2.91 -21.29 3.36
N SER A 266 3.59 -20.42 4.10
CA SER A 266 2.99 -19.20 4.64
C SER A 266 2.50 -18.27 3.50
N ILE A 267 1.72 -17.24 3.83
CA ILE A 267 1.27 -16.25 2.83
C ILE A 267 2.45 -15.61 2.10
N SER A 268 2.24 -15.27 0.84
CA SER A 268 3.31 -14.76 -0.05
C SER A 268 3.91 -13.45 0.44
N LYS A 269 3.12 -12.61 1.11
CA LYS A 269 3.48 -11.25 1.55
C LYS A 269 3.94 -10.34 0.39
N GLN A 270 3.70 -10.73 -0.85
CA GLN A 270 3.88 -9.89 -2.03
C GLN A 270 2.91 -8.71 -1.99
N GLY A 271 3.22 -7.64 -2.71
CA GLY A 271 2.35 -6.48 -2.81
C GLY A 271 2.31 -5.58 -1.57
N ASP A 272 1.25 -4.80 -1.45
CA ASP A 272 1.15 -3.70 -0.49
C ASP A 272 1.02 -4.19 0.96
N ARG A 273 2.06 -3.93 1.75
CA ARG A 273 2.13 -4.29 3.17
C ARG A 273 1.07 -3.57 3.99
N TYR A 274 0.78 -2.32 3.65
CA TYR A 274 -0.20 -1.51 4.41
C TYR A 274 -1.61 -2.04 4.21
N LEU A 275 -2.04 -2.25 2.96
CA LEU A 275 -3.34 -2.87 2.67
C LEU A 275 -3.48 -4.23 3.33
N ARG A 276 -2.47 -5.08 3.23
CA ARG A 276 -2.49 -6.39 3.87
C ARG A 276 -2.66 -6.29 5.39
N SER A 277 -1.99 -5.34 6.05
CA SER A 277 -2.13 -5.12 7.50
C SER A 277 -3.55 -4.67 7.87
N LEU A 278 -4.17 -3.82 7.07
CA LEU A 278 -5.54 -3.37 7.28
C LEU A 278 -6.56 -4.50 7.09
N PHE A 279 -6.40 -5.35 6.06
CA PHE A 279 -7.24 -6.53 5.88
C PHE A 279 -7.15 -7.50 7.06
N VAL A 280 -5.95 -7.75 7.57
CA VAL A 280 -5.74 -8.64 8.72
C VAL A 280 -6.32 -8.03 10.00
N ALA A 281 -6.14 -6.72 10.21
CA ALA A 281 -6.73 -6.02 11.35
C ALA A 281 -8.27 -6.07 11.32
N GLY A 282 -8.87 -5.85 10.14
CA GLY A 282 -10.31 -5.99 9.95
C GLY A 282 -10.81 -7.41 10.20
N ALA A 283 -10.09 -8.41 9.72
CA ALA A 283 -10.43 -9.81 9.97
C ALA A 283 -10.32 -10.18 11.47
N LEU A 284 -9.30 -9.69 12.16
CA LEU A 284 -9.16 -9.89 13.62
C LEU A 284 -10.29 -9.21 14.41
N ALA A 285 -10.73 -8.01 13.99
CA ALA A 285 -11.87 -7.33 14.61
C ALA A 285 -13.15 -8.17 14.47
N VAL A 286 -13.41 -8.72 13.27
CA VAL A 286 -14.54 -9.63 13.04
C VAL A 286 -14.45 -10.89 13.91
N ILE A 287 -13.28 -11.50 14.03
CA ILE A 287 -13.08 -12.70 14.86
C ILE A 287 -13.28 -12.36 16.33
N ARG A 288 -12.78 -11.22 16.80
CA ARG A 288 -12.98 -10.77 18.18
C ARG A 288 -14.47 -10.59 18.48
N TYR A 289 -15.21 -9.92 17.60
CA TYR A 289 -16.65 -9.76 17.74
C TYR A 289 -17.37 -11.13 17.76
N ALA A 290 -16.98 -12.03 16.85
CA ALA A 290 -17.56 -13.36 16.75
C ALA A 290 -17.34 -14.22 18.02
N LYS A 291 -16.18 -14.09 18.67
CA LYS A 291 -15.89 -14.78 19.95
C LYS A 291 -16.75 -14.28 21.12
N ILE A 292 -17.17 -13.02 21.08
CA ILE A 292 -17.98 -12.41 22.15
C ILE A 292 -19.49 -12.67 21.91
N HIS A 293 -19.94 -12.53 20.67
CA HIS A 293 -21.38 -12.51 20.31
C HIS A 293 -21.83 -13.74 19.50
N GLY A 294 -20.92 -14.70 19.25
CA GLY A 294 -21.20 -15.85 18.38
C GLY A 294 -21.18 -15.54 16.90
N THR A 295 -21.38 -16.57 16.08
CA THR A 295 -21.26 -16.47 14.60
C THR A 295 -22.43 -17.10 13.86
N LYS A 296 -23.67 -16.94 14.34
CA LYS A 296 -24.88 -17.53 13.68
C LYS A 296 -24.90 -17.35 12.15
N HIS A 297 -24.36 -16.24 11.63
CA HIS A 297 -24.31 -15.93 10.21
C HIS A 297 -23.00 -16.34 9.51
N ARG A 298 -22.10 -17.07 10.17
CA ARG A 298 -20.78 -17.42 9.62
C ARG A 298 -20.28 -18.80 10.05
N PRO A 299 -21.03 -19.86 9.72
CA PRO A 299 -20.70 -21.23 10.15
C PRO A 299 -19.29 -21.65 9.69
N TRP A 300 -18.87 -21.21 8.50
CA TRP A 300 -17.52 -21.44 8.01
C TRP A 300 -16.42 -20.87 8.94
N LEU A 301 -16.62 -19.65 9.49
CA LEU A 301 -15.65 -19.03 10.40
C LEU A 301 -15.58 -19.80 11.73
N THR A 302 -16.72 -20.20 12.25
CA THR A 302 -16.80 -21.01 13.48
C THR A 302 -16.06 -22.35 13.31
N ALA A 303 -16.35 -23.08 12.24
CA ALA A 303 -15.68 -24.34 11.92
C ALA A 303 -14.17 -24.14 11.71
N LEU A 304 -13.74 -23.01 11.12
CA LEU A 304 -12.32 -22.72 10.95
C LEU A 304 -11.62 -22.42 12.26
N LEU A 305 -12.25 -21.67 13.16
CA LEU A 305 -11.72 -21.31 14.47
C LEU A 305 -11.57 -22.52 15.41
N GLY A 306 -12.44 -23.53 15.25
CA GLY A 306 -12.34 -24.81 16.00
C GLY A 306 -11.14 -25.66 15.61
N ARG A 307 -10.62 -25.55 14.38
CA ARG A 307 -9.54 -26.41 13.86
C ARG A 307 -8.24 -25.69 13.53
N ARG A 308 -8.19 -24.36 13.58
CA ARG A 308 -7.00 -23.57 13.22
C ARG A 308 -6.76 -22.44 14.20
N PRO A 309 -5.49 -22.08 14.47
CA PRO A 309 -5.13 -20.95 15.32
C PRO A 309 -5.75 -19.64 14.80
N THR A 310 -6.12 -18.76 15.72
CA THR A 310 -6.78 -17.47 15.41
C THR A 310 -6.07 -16.65 14.33
N LYS A 311 -4.72 -16.63 14.32
CA LYS A 311 -3.96 -15.89 13.29
C LYS A 311 -4.12 -16.49 11.89
N VAL A 312 -4.19 -17.82 11.78
CA VAL A 312 -4.42 -18.51 10.50
C VAL A 312 -5.84 -18.25 10.00
N ALA A 313 -6.83 -18.34 10.89
CA ALA A 313 -8.22 -18.03 10.59
C ALA A 313 -8.38 -16.55 10.15
N ALA A 314 -7.65 -15.62 10.78
CA ALA A 314 -7.66 -14.20 10.41
C ALA A 314 -7.13 -13.97 8.99
N ILE A 315 -6.06 -14.66 8.59
CA ILE A 315 -5.53 -14.58 7.21
C ILE A 315 -6.54 -15.14 6.20
N ALA A 316 -7.15 -16.28 6.49
CA ALA A 316 -8.18 -16.86 5.60
C ALA A 316 -9.40 -15.95 5.45
N LEU A 317 -9.84 -15.34 6.55
CA LEU A 317 -10.92 -14.34 6.53
C LEU A 317 -10.50 -13.06 5.79
N ALA A 318 -9.30 -12.56 6.00
CA ALA A 318 -8.75 -11.41 5.28
C ALA A 318 -8.73 -11.65 3.76
N ASN A 319 -8.33 -12.84 3.31
CA ASN A 319 -8.41 -13.26 1.91
C ASN A 319 -9.85 -13.24 1.39
N LYS A 320 -10.81 -13.76 2.17
CA LYS A 320 -12.23 -13.73 1.80
C LYS A 320 -12.77 -12.31 1.71
N ILE A 321 -12.43 -11.43 2.67
CA ILE A 321 -12.79 -10.00 2.66
C ILE A 321 -12.19 -9.30 1.43
N ALA A 322 -10.92 -9.56 1.09
CA ALA A 322 -10.28 -8.97 -0.09
C ALA A 322 -11.01 -9.36 -1.39
N ARG A 323 -11.42 -10.63 -1.52
CA ARG A 323 -12.18 -11.11 -2.68
C ARG A 323 -13.55 -10.46 -2.79
N MET A 324 -14.27 -10.28 -1.67
CA MET A 324 -15.55 -9.56 -1.63
C MET A 324 -15.37 -8.08 -1.99
N ALA A 325 -14.35 -7.42 -1.42
CA ALA A 325 -14.05 -6.03 -1.72
C ALA A 325 -13.77 -5.82 -3.21
N TRP A 326 -12.97 -6.71 -3.83
CA TRP A 326 -12.74 -6.69 -5.27
C TRP A 326 -14.03 -6.82 -6.07
N ALA A 327 -14.89 -7.80 -5.75
CA ALA A 327 -16.14 -8.01 -6.47
C ALA A 327 -17.06 -6.77 -6.41
N MET A 328 -17.13 -6.13 -5.25
CA MET A 328 -17.92 -4.90 -5.08
C MET A 328 -17.32 -3.71 -5.84
N MET A 329 -15.99 -3.60 -5.92
CA MET A 329 -15.33 -2.53 -6.70
C MET A 329 -15.48 -2.76 -8.21
N ALA A 330 -15.23 -3.99 -8.68
CA ALA A 330 -15.19 -4.32 -10.11
C ALA A 330 -16.59 -4.40 -10.75
N LYS A 331 -17.59 -4.89 -10.00
CA LYS A 331 -18.95 -5.14 -10.51
C LYS A 331 -19.98 -4.11 -10.03
N GLY A 332 -19.62 -3.18 -9.14
CA GLY A 332 -20.57 -2.23 -8.57
C GLY A 332 -21.63 -2.85 -7.63
N GLU A 333 -21.51 -4.12 -7.30
CA GLU A 333 -22.47 -4.86 -6.47
C GLU A 333 -22.56 -4.32 -5.04
N ARG A 334 -23.69 -4.59 -4.38
CA ARG A 334 -23.87 -4.34 -2.94
C ARG A 334 -23.46 -5.60 -2.16
N TYR A 335 -23.02 -5.40 -0.92
CA TYR A 335 -22.74 -6.52 -0.02
C TYR A 335 -24.03 -7.29 0.28
N LYS A 336 -24.01 -8.60 0.02
CA LYS A 336 -25.09 -9.53 0.38
C LYS A 336 -24.68 -10.24 1.67
N GLN A 337 -25.46 -10.04 2.72
CA GLN A 337 -25.26 -10.80 3.95
C GLN A 337 -25.51 -12.30 3.67
N PRO A 338 -24.64 -13.19 4.16
CA PRO A 338 -24.94 -14.62 4.11
C PRO A 338 -26.25 -14.91 4.85
N VAL A 339 -27.13 -15.67 4.22
CA VAL A 339 -28.35 -16.15 4.88
C VAL A 339 -27.93 -17.08 6.02
N ALA A 340 -28.47 -16.87 7.22
CA ALA A 340 -28.28 -17.82 8.31
C ALA A 340 -28.82 -19.18 7.83
N LEU A 341 -28.00 -20.23 7.92
CA LEU A 341 -28.53 -21.58 7.77
C LEU A 341 -29.57 -21.76 8.90
N ALA A 342 -30.80 -22.09 8.53
CA ALA A 342 -31.79 -22.51 9.48
C ALA A 342 -31.21 -23.66 10.30
N ALA A 343 -31.34 -23.56 11.63
CA ALA A 343 -30.81 -24.52 12.58
C ALA A 343 -31.58 -25.86 12.43
#